data_d9ecda1bc09c095c6c81c0d7030aaa31
#
_entry.id   d9ecda1bc09c095c6c81c0d7030aaa31
#
_cell.length_a   1.000
_cell.length_b   1.000
_cell.length_c   1.000
_cell.angle_alpha   90.00
_cell.angle_beta   90.00
_cell.angle_gamma   90.00
#
_symmetry.space_group_name_H-M   'P 1'
#
loop_
_entity.id
_entity.type
_entity.pdbx_description
1 polymer ?
#
loop_
_entity_poly.entity_id
_entity_poly.type
_entity_poly.pdbx_seq_one_letter_code
_entity_poly.pdbx_strand_id
1 'polypeptide(L)'
;MRRTLLLLFAVFALLVLSTPQEVSAKMPPILRVEDVAIGTPAVGFSVFRGSVPERFEVILGSPRRFGVGALILARIHSGPLETPLQIIGPIPGMSGSPIFIGCLDAKVVAECEDHGTLVGALSYGFTIMPQGGVNTGLTPAEEMLGAKSRGYAATAEFLKMLEREGMVPIANGVLGKFDRENLSGFSFQAKSSSMDAYCAKNAQKAEFGAGSMISVFLATGELNVGSGGTITWRDGNRIWAFGHPFFGEGAVRLPFEQTSVATTIQAAIGSTKVSGCGIGNPGVITFDGLTEISGVIGEAAASIPFDMNVXXXXILSETRKEQPWRTRCELHLRVNRRSFCGICLSRNQATIRSISCSESTLPRLTV
;
A
#
# COMPACT_ATOMS: atom_id res chain seq x y z
N MET A 1 9.67 56.99 -13.05
CA MET A 1 10.46 55.75 -13.32
C MET A 1 11.14 55.18 -12.08
N ARG A 2 11.92 55.90 -11.27
CA ARG A 2 12.57 55.35 -10.05
C ARG A 2 11.59 54.82 -8.99
N ARG A 3 10.45 55.49 -8.75
CA ARG A 3 9.44 55.05 -7.76
C ARG A 3 8.71 53.78 -8.17
N THR A 4 8.45 53.62 -9.47
CA THR A 4 7.77 52.45 -10.04
C THR A 4 8.71 51.21 -9.98
N LEU A 5 10.01 51.43 -10.19
CA LEU A 5 11.01 50.34 -10.13
C LEU A 5 11.18 49.84 -8.68
N LEU A 6 11.16 50.74 -7.71
CA LEU A 6 11.23 50.39 -6.27
C LEU A 6 10.00 49.58 -5.82
N LEU A 7 8.82 49.94 -6.29
CA LEU A 7 7.59 49.19 -5.97
C LEU A 7 7.60 47.78 -6.58
N LEU A 8 8.07 47.63 -7.82
CA LEU A 8 8.23 46.34 -8.48
C LEU A 8 9.24 45.43 -7.73
N PHE A 9 10.34 46.02 -7.27
CA PHE A 9 11.34 45.31 -6.49
C PHE A 9 10.78 44.87 -5.13
N ALA A 10 9.99 45.71 -4.46
CA ALA A 10 9.39 45.37 -3.16
C ALA A 10 8.34 44.25 -3.31
N VAL A 11 7.52 44.30 -4.39
CA VAL A 11 6.52 43.25 -4.67
C VAL A 11 7.22 41.91 -5.01
N PHE A 12 8.29 41.98 -5.79
CA PHE A 12 9.08 40.79 -6.14
C PHE A 12 9.77 40.19 -4.92
N ALA A 13 10.30 41.02 -4.03
CA ALA A 13 10.91 40.57 -2.78
C ALA A 13 9.88 39.92 -1.83
N LEU A 14 8.66 40.46 -1.78
CA LEU A 14 7.58 39.83 -0.99
C LEU A 14 7.12 38.50 -1.58
N LEU A 15 7.08 38.37 -2.91
CA LEU A 15 6.73 37.12 -3.58
C LEU A 15 7.78 36.02 -3.36
N VAL A 16 9.05 36.38 -3.32
CA VAL A 16 10.15 35.42 -3.07
C VAL A 16 10.18 34.98 -1.59
N LEU A 17 9.71 35.83 -0.68
CA LEU A 17 9.66 35.50 0.76
C LEU A 17 8.44 34.62 1.12
N SER A 18 7.49 34.44 0.20
CA SER A 18 6.29 33.63 0.42
C SER A 18 6.38 32.22 -0.16
N THR A 19 7.58 31.70 -0.42
CA THR A 19 7.70 30.27 -0.73
C THR A 19 7.23 29.47 0.50
N PRO A 20 6.28 28.56 0.32
CA PRO A 20 5.87 27.74 1.45
C PRO A 20 7.10 27.00 1.99
N GLN A 21 7.43 27.28 3.21
CA GLN A 21 8.48 26.57 3.92
C GLN A 21 7.99 25.14 4.04
N GLU A 22 8.63 24.20 3.32
CA GLU A 22 8.36 22.79 3.54
C GLU A 22 8.72 22.49 5.00
N VAL A 23 7.69 22.35 5.81
CA VAL A 23 7.87 21.82 7.17
C VAL A 23 8.21 20.35 6.97
N SER A 24 9.51 20.05 6.93
CA SER A 24 9.95 18.67 7.02
C SER A 24 9.48 18.15 8.36
N ALA A 25 8.58 17.20 8.35
CA ALA A 25 8.16 16.55 9.58
C ALA A 25 9.41 15.91 10.20
N LYS A 26 9.72 16.33 11.41
CA LYS A 26 10.86 15.75 12.14
C LYS A 26 10.56 14.27 12.37
N MET A 27 11.43 13.40 11.86
CA MET A 27 11.29 11.95 12.08
C MET A 27 11.15 11.68 13.59
N PRO A 28 10.11 10.94 14.03
CA PRO A 28 9.96 10.60 15.43
C PRO A 28 11.11 9.70 15.90
N PRO A 29 11.37 9.64 17.18
CA PRO A 29 12.27 8.62 17.71
C PRO A 29 11.83 7.24 17.25
N ILE A 30 12.80 6.38 16.95
CA ILE A 30 12.58 5.00 16.46
C ILE A 30 12.93 4.04 17.58
N LEU A 31 12.04 3.08 17.87
CA LEU A 31 12.33 2.00 18.82
C LEU A 31 13.25 0.97 18.13
N ARG A 32 14.39 0.69 18.76
CA ARG A 32 15.29 -0.36 18.28
C ARG A 32 14.73 -1.73 18.64
N VAL A 33 15.01 -2.72 17.81
CA VAL A 33 14.53 -4.11 18.03
C VAL A 33 15.01 -4.63 19.41
N GLU A 34 16.24 -4.29 19.80
CA GLU A 34 16.83 -4.71 21.07
C GLU A 34 16.15 -4.10 22.30
N ASP A 35 15.50 -2.94 22.11
CA ASP A 35 14.87 -2.18 23.21
C ASP A 35 13.38 -2.54 23.37
N VAL A 36 12.87 -3.49 22.58
CA VAL A 36 11.46 -3.92 22.68
C VAL A 36 11.22 -4.64 23.99
N ALA A 37 10.39 -4.04 24.85
CA ALA A 37 9.94 -4.68 26.08
C ALA A 37 8.62 -5.42 25.82
N ILE A 38 8.62 -6.74 26.09
CA ILE A 38 7.43 -7.58 25.89
C ILE A 38 6.31 -7.12 26.83
N GLY A 39 5.10 -7.01 26.31
CA GLY A 39 3.95 -6.56 27.07
C GLY A 39 3.70 -5.06 26.99
N THR A 40 4.59 -4.30 26.34
CA THR A 40 4.43 -2.84 26.20
C THR A 40 3.16 -2.53 25.38
N PRO A 41 2.25 -1.72 25.92
CA PRO A 41 1.11 -1.26 25.14
C PRO A 41 1.55 -0.22 24.10
N ALA A 42 0.92 -0.30 22.95
CA ALA A 42 1.21 0.53 21.78
C ALA A 42 -0.10 0.90 21.09
N VAL A 43 -0.06 1.93 20.25
CA VAL A 43 -1.22 2.36 19.46
C VAL A 43 -0.84 2.38 17.98
N GLY A 44 -1.76 1.93 17.14
CA GLY A 44 -1.60 1.97 15.69
C GLY A 44 -2.71 2.77 15.02
N PHE A 45 -2.47 3.17 13.78
CA PHE A 45 -3.44 3.94 13.00
C PHE A 45 -3.61 3.34 11.61
N SER A 46 -4.87 3.22 11.18
CA SER A 46 -5.23 2.71 9.86
C SER A 46 -6.60 3.23 9.44
N VAL A 47 -6.86 3.32 8.16
CA VAL A 47 -8.20 3.70 7.68
C VAL A 47 -9.06 2.43 7.65
N PHE A 48 -10.19 2.43 8.37
CA PHE A 48 -11.17 1.33 8.35
C PHE A 48 -12.42 1.68 7.55
N ARG A 49 -12.71 2.97 7.42
CA ARG A 49 -13.80 3.51 6.60
C ARG A 49 -13.53 4.96 6.23
N GLY A 50 -13.88 5.36 5.01
CA GLY A 50 -13.60 6.73 4.55
C GLY A 50 -12.14 6.93 4.26
N SER A 51 -11.56 8.03 4.76
CA SER A 51 -10.18 8.42 4.44
C SER A 51 -9.36 8.83 5.67
N VAL A 52 -9.98 8.87 6.83
CA VAL A 52 -9.31 9.32 8.06
C VAL A 52 -8.77 8.10 8.81
N PRO A 53 -7.48 8.10 9.20
CA PRO A 53 -6.94 7.03 10.03
C PRO A 53 -7.63 6.97 11.40
N GLU A 54 -7.99 5.77 11.81
CA GLU A 54 -8.60 5.47 13.10
C GLU A 54 -7.62 4.64 13.93
N ARG A 55 -7.64 4.86 15.26
CA ARG A 55 -6.71 4.17 16.15
C ARG A 55 -7.15 2.73 16.43
N PHE A 56 -6.15 1.89 16.69
CA PHE A 56 -6.32 0.55 17.25
C PHE A 56 -5.19 0.27 18.25
N GLU A 57 -5.38 -0.67 19.13
CA GLU A 57 -4.43 -0.95 20.22
C GLU A 57 -3.66 -2.24 19.94
N VAL A 58 -2.39 -2.22 20.34
CA VAL A 58 -1.45 -3.32 20.13
C VAL A 58 -0.68 -3.56 21.43
N ILE A 59 -0.38 -4.82 21.73
CA ILE A 59 0.56 -5.20 22.79
C ILE A 59 1.78 -5.79 22.11
N LEU A 60 2.95 -5.22 22.39
CA LEU A 60 4.21 -5.70 21.81
C LEU A 60 4.59 -7.05 22.43
N GLY A 61 5.00 -7.99 21.60
CA GLY A 61 5.51 -9.28 22.01
C GLY A 61 7.02 -9.40 21.78
N SER A 62 7.50 -10.61 21.57
CA SER A 62 8.92 -10.87 21.43
C SER A 62 9.47 -10.41 20.08
N PRO A 63 10.62 -9.74 20.06
CA PRO A 63 11.34 -9.51 18.81
C PRO A 63 11.94 -10.83 18.31
N ARG A 64 11.98 -10.99 17.01
CA ARG A 64 12.55 -12.15 16.30
C ARG A 64 13.49 -11.65 15.21
N ARG A 65 14.72 -12.12 15.23
CA ARG A 65 15.68 -11.86 14.16
C ARG A 65 15.79 -13.09 13.26
N PHE A 66 15.71 -12.85 11.98
CA PHE A 66 15.97 -13.81 10.92
C PHE A 66 17.25 -13.35 10.22
N GLY A 67 17.96 -14.22 9.57
CA GLY A 67 19.27 -13.86 9.00
C GLY A 67 19.31 -12.60 8.14
N VAL A 68 18.19 -12.25 7.52
CA VAL A 68 18.10 -11.11 6.58
C VAL A 68 17.16 -10.00 7.04
N GLY A 69 16.53 -10.14 8.21
CA GLY A 69 15.60 -9.13 8.71
C GLY A 69 15.12 -9.41 10.12
N ALA A 70 14.26 -8.57 10.64
CA ALA A 70 13.69 -8.73 11.97
C ALA A 70 12.18 -8.47 11.95
N LEU A 71 11.47 -9.06 12.91
CA LEU A 71 10.06 -8.75 13.20
C LEU A 71 9.88 -8.62 14.71
N ILE A 72 8.86 -7.85 15.09
CA ILE A 72 8.35 -7.82 16.45
C ILE A 72 7.00 -8.53 16.42
N LEU A 73 6.90 -9.66 17.09
CA LEU A 73 5.61 -10.34 17.27
C LEU A 73 4.71 -9.44 18.13
N ALA A 74 3.43 -9.43 17.87
CA ALA A 74 2.52 -8.54 18.58
C ALA A 74 1.10 -9.10 18.62
N ARG A 75 0.26 -8.49 19.43
CA ARG A 75 -1.15 -8.80 19.49
C ARG A 75 -1.96 -7.51 19.28
N ILE A 76 -2.78 -7.48 18.25
CA ILE A 76 -3.80 -6.44 18.13
C ILE A 76 -4.84 -6.74 19.22
N HIS A 77 -5.06 -5.75 20.10
CA HIS A 77 -5.89 -5.90 21.28
C HIS A 77 -7.31 -5.37 21.06
N SER A 78 -7.44 -4.23 20.38
CA SER A 78 -8.74 -3.61 20.11
C SER A 78 -8.70 -2.78 18.83
N GLY A 79 -9.84 -2.29 18.39
CA GLY A 79 -9.96 -1.44 17.21
C GLY A 79 -11.38 -0.95 17.02
N PRO A 80 -11.64 -0.14 16.01
CA PRO A 80 -12.94 0.51 15.84
C PRO A 80 -14.04 -0.35 15.22
N LEU A 81 -13.75 -1.60 14.91
CA LEU A 81 -14.72 -2.50 14.22
C LEU A 81 -15.65 -3.19 15.21
N GLU A 82 -16.84 -3.54 14.75
CA GLU A 82 -17.85 -4.29 15.53
C GLU A 82 -17.32 -5.65 15.96
N THR A 83 -16.66 -6.38 15.04
CA THR A 83 -15.97 -7.62 15.41
C THR A 83 -14.55 -7.25 15.88
N PRO A 84 -14.21 -7.57 17.12
CA PRO A 84 -12.90 -7.18 17.66
C PRO A 84 -11.73 -7.73 16.83
N LEU A 85 -10.76 -6.87 16.52
CA LEU A 85 -9.55 -7.23 15.78
C LEU A 85 -8.76 -8.34 16.49
N GLN A 86 -8.88 -8.47 17.80
CA GLN A 86 -8.26 -9.58 18.55
C GLN A 86 -8.81 -10.95 18.14
N ILE A 87 -10.02 -10.99 17.56
CA ILE A 87 -10.67 -12.23 17.10
C ILE A 87 -10.35 -12.49 15.63
N ILE A 88 -10.49 -11.47 14.79
CA ILE A 88 -10.34 -11.63 13.34
C ILE A 88 -8.89 -11.39 12.85
N GLY A 89 -8.03 -10.88 13.71
CA GLY A 89 -6.64 -10.57 13.36
C GLY A 89 -6.49 -9.32 12.51
N PRO A 90 -5.29 -9.10 11.99
CA PRO A 90 -5.06 -7.98 11.08
C PRO A 90 -5.79 -8.19 9.75
N ILE A 91 -6.28 -7.11 9.18
CA ILE A 91 -7.11 -7.13 7.97
C ILE A 91 -6.26 -6.69 6.77
N PRO A 92 -6.31 -7.38 5.63
CA PRO A 92 -5.67 -6.93 4.39
C PRO A 92 -5.99 -5.47 4.08
N GLY A 93 -4.92 -4.69 3.78
CA GLY A 93 -4.97 -3.24 3.67
C GLY A 93 -4.52 -2.50 4.94
N MET A 94 -4.35 -3.20 6.07
CA MET A 94 -3.70 -2.63 7.26
C MET A 94 -2.16 -2.68 7.17
N SER A 95 -1.60 -3.43 6.21
CA SER A 95 -0.15 -3.50 6.03
C SER A 95 0.45 -2.11 5.88
N GLY A 96 1.46 -1.79 6.67
CA GLY A 96 2.06 -0.45 6.73
C GLY A 96 1.51 0.43 7.86
N SER A 97 0.44 0.03 8.54
CA SER A 97 -0.11 0.85 9.64
C SER A 97 0.97 1.18 10.66
N PRO A 98 1.24 2.47 10.92
CA PRO A 98 2.28 2.86 11.89
C PRO A 98 1.88 2.44 13.30
N ILE A 99 2.86 1.95 14.06
CA ILE A 99 2.69 1.54 15.46
C ILE A 99 3.62 2.40 16.33
N PHE A 100 3.07 3.00 17.36
CA PHE A 100 3.80 3.90 18.27
C PHE A 100 3.65 3.47 19.72
N ILE A 101 4.68 3.77 20.51
CA ILE A 101 4.63 3.75 21.99
C ILE A 101 4.79 5.18 22.52
N GLY A 102 4.41 5.41 23.77
CA GLY A 102 4.56 6.70 24.42
C GLY A 102 3.44 7.71 24.15
N CYS A 103 2.41 7.31 23.38
CA CYS A 103 1.28 8.19 23.01
C CYS A 103 -0.06 7.44 23.10
N LEU A 104 -0.27 6.67 24.13
CA LEU A 104 -1.45 5.79 24.26
C LEU A 104 -2.78 6.54 24.29
N ASP A 105 -2.78 7.81 24.71
CA ASP A 105 -4.00 8.62 24.77
C ASP A 105 -4.32 9.32 23.44
N ALA A 106 -3.42 9.20 22.45
CA ALA A 106 -3.57 9.85 21.15
C ALA A 106 -4.87 9.44 20.46
N LYS A 107 -5.58 10.41 19.92
CA LYS A 107 -6.81 10.22 19.15
C LYS A 107 -6.55 10.26 17.64
N VAL A 108 -5.50 11.00 17.24
CA VAL A 108 -5.09 11.14 15.84
C VAL A 108 -3.59 10.85 15.73
N VAL A 109 -3.17 10.44 14.55
CA VAL A 109 -1.79 10.01 14.30
C VAL A 109 -0.77 11.13 14.58
N ALA A 110 -1.11 12.38 14.30
CA ALA A 110 -0.23 13.53 14.49
C ALA A 110 0.24 13.68 15.95
N GLU A 111 -0.60 13.34 16.92
CA GLU A 111 -0.22 13.37 18.34
C GLU A 111 0.92 12.37 18.64
N CYS A 112 0.93 11.24 17.95
CA CYS A 112 2.01 10.25 18.08
C CYS A 112 3.25 10.65 17.28
N GLU A 113 3.07 11.31 16.14
CA GLU A 113 4.20 11.85 15.36
C GLU A 113 4.96 12.91 16.18
N ASP A 114 4.26 13.70 16.98
CA ASP A 114 4.86 14.75 17.81
C ASP A 114 5.55 14.21 19.08
N HIS A 115 4.98 13.22 19.74
CA HIS A 115 5.38 12.84 21.10
C HIS A 115 5.72 11.35 21.26
N GLY A 116 5.35 10.50 20.29
CA GLY A 116 5.55 9.07 20.38
C GLY A 116 6.92 8.61 19.89
N THR A 117 7.15 7.31 20.03
CA THR A 117 8.30 6.61 19.44
C THR A 117 7.75 5.61 18.45
N LEU A 118 8.20 5.67 17.19
CA LEU A 118 7.76 4.77 16.12
C LEU A 118 8.39 3.39 16.32
N VAL A 119 7.56 2.39 16.53
CA VAL A 119 7.96 0.98 16.66
C VAL A 119 8.21 0.40 15.27
N GLY A 120 7.31 0.64 14.33
CA GLY A 120 7.36 0.10 12.99
C GLY A 120 5.99 0.03 12.34
N ALA A 121 5.83 -0.92 11.46
CA ALA A 121 4.62 -1.12 10.65
C ALA A 121 3.96 -2.47 10.95
N LEU A 122 2.65 -2.48 11.05
CA LEU A 122 1.86 -3.71 11.00
C LEU A 122 2.04 -4.33 9.62
N SER A 123 2.54 -5.58 9.51
CA SER A 123 2.99 -6.11 8.21
C SER A 123 2.54 -7.53 7.91
N TYR A 124 2.50 -8.37 8.94
CA TYR A 124 2.28 -9.81 8.75
C TYR A 124 1.15 -10.33 9.65
N GLY A 125 0.32 -11.18 9.09
CA GLY A 125 -0.70 -11.93 9.82
C GLY A 125 -0.34 -13.41 9.87
N PHE A 126 -1.12 -14.20 10.57
CA PHE A 126 -0.97 -15.65 10.60
C PHE A 126 -2.04 -16.32 9.74
N THR A 127 -1.64 -17.36 9.01
CA THR A 127 -2.58 -18.19 8.21
C THR A 127 -3.57 -18.92 9.10
N ILE A 128 -3.09 -19.31 10.29
CA ILE A 128 -3.91 -19.91 11.36
C ILE A 128 -3.55 -19.14 12.64
N MET A 129 -4.56 -18.58 13.30
CA MET A 129 -4.33 -17.79 14.51
C MET A 129 -3.67 -18.66 15.58
N PRO A 130 -2.46 -18.31 16.03
CA PRO A 130 -1.79 -19.10 17.06
C PRO A 130 -2.46 -18.97 18.42
N GLN A 131 -2.35 -19.99 19.21
CA GLN A 131 -2.73 -19.90 20.62
C GLN A 131 -1.70 -19.04 21.37
N GLY A 132 -2.15 -18.38 22.44
CA GLY A 132 -1.27 -17.54 23.25
C GLY A 132 -1.34 -16.04 22.95
N GLY A 133 -2.25 -15.64 22.06
CA GLY A 133 -2.63 -14.23 21.92
C GLY A 133 -1.82 -13.40 20.92
N VAL A 134 -0.69 -13.89 20.41
CA VAL A 134 0.00 -13.24 19.30
C VAL A 134 -0.85 -13.41 18.04
N ASN A 135 -1.09 -12.35 17.29
CA ASN A 135 -1.89 -12.44 16.07
C ASN A 135 -1.31 -11.65 14.89
N THR A 136 -0.15 -11.02 15.09
CA THR A 136 0.44 -10.21 14.02
C THR A 136 1.97 -10.11 14.17
N GLY A 137 2.63 -9.72 13.08
CA GLY A 137 4.03 -9.35 13.05
C GLY A 137 4.20 -7.91 12.56
N LEU A 138 5.05 -7.17 13.25
CA LEU A 138 5.41 -5.80 12.91
C LEU A 138 6.81 -5.77 12.31
N THR A 139 6.99 -5.06 11.22
CA THR A 139 8.32 -4.76 10.67
C THR A 139 8.89 -3.57 11.44
N PRO A 140 10.05 -3.70 12.07
CA PRO A 140 10.63 -2.59 12.84
C PRO A 140 10.92 -1.36 11.99
N ALA A 141 10.70 -0.17 12.54
CA ALA A 141 10.97 1.10 11.85
C ALA A 141 12.44 1.20 11.42
N GLU A 142 13.37 0.72 12.24
CA GLU A 142 14.80 0.75 11.89
C GLU A 142 15.13 -0.09 10.64
N GLU A 143 14.40 -1.18 10.40
CA GLU A 143 14.55 -1.99 9.19
C GLU A 143 13.96 -1.30 7.97
N MET A 144 12.82 -0.62 8.13
CA MET A 144 12.14 0.09 7.05
C MET A 144 12.89 1.35 6.62
N LEU A 145 13.17 2.23 7.59
CA LEU A 145 13.72 3.56 7.30
C LEU A 145 15.23 3.53 7.00
N GLY A 146 15.91 2.47 7.45
CA GLY A 146 17.30 2.21 7.14
C GLY A 146 17.51 1.21 5.98
N ALA A 147 16.45 0.84 5.29
CA ALA A 147 16.47 -0.27 4.33
C ALA A 147 17.45 -0.04 3.19
N LYS A 148 18.25 -1.05 2.94
CA LYS A 148 19.12 -1.15 1.77
C LYS A 148 18.60 -2.27 0.88
N SER A 149 18.76 -2.10 -0.42
CA SER A 149 18.37 -3.14 -1.36
C SER A 149 19.10 -4.45 -1.03
N ARG A 150 18.34 -5.46 -0.66
CA ARG A 150 18.87 -6.79 -0.35
C ARG A 150 18.67 -7.78 -1.50
N GLY A 151 17.99 -7.34 -2.54
CA GLY A 151 17.73 -8.12 -3.74
C GLY A 151 16.64 -9.18 -3.57
N TYR A 152 16.13 -9.64 -4.69
CA TYR A 152 15.00 -10.59 -4.77
C TYR A 152 15.27 -11.91 -4.03
N ALA A 153 16.48 -12.43 -4.13
CA ALA A 153 16.81 -13.73 -3.51
C ALA A 153 16.68 -13.67 -1.97
N ALA A 154 17.19 -12.61 -1.35
CA ALA A 154 17.08 -12.41 0.09
C ALA A 154 15.61 -12.21 0.52
N THR A 155 14.84 -11.49 -0.29
CA THR A 155 13.40 -11.29 -0.06
C THR A 155 12.66 -12.64 -0.09
N ALA A 156 12.92 -13.46 -1.11
CA ALA A 156 12.27 -14.76 -1.26
C ALA A 156 12.62 -15.69 -0.10
N GLU A 157 13.88 -15.68 0.34
CA GLU A 157 14.34 -16.47 1.50
C GLU A 157 13.61 -16.03 2.78
N PHE A 158 13.54 -14.74 3.03
CA PHE A 158 12.87 -14.19 4.21
C PHE A 158 11.39 -14.59 4.24
N LEU A 159 10.69 -14.41 3.11
CA LEU A 159 9.27 -14.79 3.03
C LEU A 159 9.05 -16.29 3.27
N LYS A 160 9.95 -17.15 2.76
CA LYS A 160 9.89 -18.59 3.03
C LYS A 160 10.11 -18.92 4.51
N MET A 161 10.99 -18.19 5.18
CA MET A 161 11.17 -18.36 6.63
C MET A 161 9.92 -17.98 7.40
N LEU A 162 9.30 -16.85 7.07
CA LEU A 162 8.05 -16.41 7.70
C LEU A 162 6.91 -17.40 7.46
N GLU A 163 6.80 -17.91 6.23
CA GLU A 163 5.79 -18.92 5.87
C GLU A 163 5.92 -20.20 6.72
N ARG A 164 7.14 -20.64 7.01
CA ARG A 164 7.38 -21.79 7.91
C ARG A 164 6.87 -21.52 9.34
N GLU A 165 6.88 -20.26 9.77
CA GLU A 165 6.32 -19.81 11.04
C GLU A 165 4.80 -19.56 10.96
N GLY A 166 4.18 -19.83 9.81
CA GLY A 166 2.76 -19.58 9.56
C GLY A 166 2.40 -18.11 9.32
N MET A 167 3.38 -17.28 9.02
CA MET A 167 3.20 -15.85 8.83
C MET A 167 3.20 -15.49 7.35
N VAL A 168 2.29 -14.59 6.97
CA VAL A 168 2.15 -14.11 5.59
C VAL A 168 1.97 -12.58 5.58
N PRO A 169 2.41 -11.90 4.52
CA PRO A 169 2.12 -10.46 4.39
C PRO A 169 0.63 -10.17 4.44
N ILE A 170 0.26 -9.06 5.08
CA ILE A 170 -1.14 -8.62 5.15
C ILE A 170 -1.47 -7.89 3.84
N ALA A 171 -1.69 -8.64 2.78
CA ALA A 171 -2.01 -8.10 1.46
C ALA A 171 -3.51 -7.86 1.30
N ASN A 172 -3.88 -6.80 0.57
CA ASN A 172 -5.29 -6.52 0.31
C ASN A 172 -5.87 -7.59 -0.65
N GLY A 173 -6.96 -8.21 -0.21
CA GLY A 173 -7.67 -9.23 -1.00
C GLY A 173 -7.54 -10.65 -0.45
N VAL A 174 -6.35 -11.10 -0.11
CA VAL A 174 -6.13 -12.44 0.46
C VAL A 174 -4.92 -12.40 1.39
N LEU A 175 -5.00 -13.06 2.51
CA LEU A 175 -3.82 -13.37 3.33
C LEU A 175 -2.93 -14.34 2.52
N GLY A 176 -1.84 -13.83 2.00
CA GLY A 176 -0.96 -14.67 1.20
C GLY A 176 0.12 -13.91 0.45
N LYS A 177 0.87 -14.65 -0.30
CA LYS A 177 1.96 -14.14 -1.12
C LYS A 177 1.42 -13.28 -2.27
N PHE A 178 2.11 -12.20 -2.57
CA PHE A 178 2.02 -11.62 -3.90
C PHE A 178 2.66 -12.61 -4.88
N ASP A 179 1.82 -13.40 -5.50
CA ASP A 179 2.28 -14.41 -6.44
C ASP A 179 2.18 -13.84 -7.86
N ARG A 180 3.33 -13.73 -8.52
CA ARG A 180 3.41 -13.27 -9.91
C ARG A 180 2.60 -14.14 -10.86
N GLU A 181 2.52 -15.43 -10.57
CA GLU A 181 1.85 -16.39 -11.45
C GLU A 181 0.33 -16.36 -11.29
N ASN A 182 -0.14 -16.08 -10.09
CA ASN A 182 -1.57 -16.16 -9.76
C ASN A 182 -2.22 -14.82 -9.44
N LEU A 183 -1.44 -13.74 -9.32
CA LEU A 183 -1.92 -12.40 -8.92
C LEU A 183 -2.76 -12.41 -7.64
N SER A 184 -2.55 -13.37 -6.78
CA SER A 184 -3.19 -13.38 -5.46
C SER A 184 -2.72 -12.17 -4.66
N GLY A 185 -3.62 -11.52 -3.97
CA GLY A 185 -3.34 -10.29 -3.24
C GLY A 185 -3.58 -9.01 -4.06
N PHE A 186 -3.97 -9.13 -5.33
CA PHE A 186 -4.34 -7.97 -6.14
C PHE A 186 -5.85 -7.79 -6.20
N SER A 187 -6.29 -6.54 -6.20
CA SER A 187 -7.66 -6.17 -6.48
C SER A 187 -7.81 -5.78 -7.94
N PHE A 188 -8.95 -6.11 -8.51
CA PHE A 188 -9.35 -5.78 -9.86
C PHE A 188 -10.59 -4.90 -9.77
N GLN A 189 -10.47 -3.65 -10.19
CA GLN A 189 -11.56 -2.68 -10.11
C GLN A 189 -11.85 -2.12 -11.50
N ALA A 190 -12.98 -2.51 -12.08
CA ALA A 190 -13.45 -1.88 -13.31
C ALA A 190 -14.01 -0.49 -12.97
N LYS A 191 -13.61 0.51 -13.72
CA LYS A 191 -14.21 1.84 -13.65
C LYS A 191 -15.63 1.80 -14.20
N SER A 192 -16.51 2.52 -13.55
CA SER A 192 -17.89 2.68 -14.01
C SER A 192 -18.34 4.12 -13.77
N SER A 193 -19.22 4.61 -14.61
CA SER A 193 -19.77 5.96 -14.46
C SER A 193 -20.48 6.14 -13.11
N SER A 194 -21.09 5.09 -12.59
CA SER A 194 -21.72 5.11 -11.27
C SER A 194 -20.71 5.25 -10.15
N MET A 195 -19.55 4.59 -10.26
CA MET A 195 -18.46 4.71 -9.29
C MET A 195 -17.84 6.11 -9.37
N ASP A 196 -17.60 6.62 -10.58
CA ASP A 196 -17.05 7.97 -10.75
C ASP A 196 -17.99 9.04 -10.15
N ALA A 197 -19.29 8.91 -10.37
CA ALA A 197 -20.30 9.81 -9.79
C ALA A 197 -20.35 9.69 -8.25
N TYR A 198 -20.25 8.47 -7.73
CA TYR A 198 -20.16 8.23 -6.28
C TYR A 198 -18.92 8.88 -5.69
N CYS A 199 -17.77 8.71 -6.35
CA CYS A 199 -16.50 9.26 -5.88
C CYS A 199 -16.47 10.78 -5.93
N ALA A 200 -17.01 11.38 -7.00
CA ALA A 200 -17.11 12.83 -7.12
C ALA A 200 -17.92 13.46 -5.97
N LYS A 201 -18.91 12.72 -5.46
CA LYS A 201 -19.78 13.18 -4.37
C LYS A 201 -19.20 12.87 -2.97
N ASN A 202 -18.55 11.74 -2.80
CA ASN A 202 -18.25 11.19 -1.47
C ASN A 202 -16.74 11.15 -1.13
N ALA A 203 -15.85 11.41 -2.09
CA ALA A 203 -14.42 11.42 -1.81
C ALA A 203 -14.06 12.61 -0.92
N GLN A 204 -13.86 12.35 0.35
CA GLN A 204 -13.42 13.36 1.31
C GLN A 204 -11.90 13.39 1.34
N LYS A 205 -11.33 14.56 1.10
CA LYS A 205 -9.90 14.76 1.27
C LYS A 205 -9.56 14.68 2.75
N ALA A 206 -8.60 13.84 3.07
CA ALA A 206 -8.02 13.75 4.40
C ALA A 206 -6.53 14.09 4.29
N GLU A 207 -5.95 14.44 5.40
CA GLU A 207 -4.51 14.65 5.50
C GLU A 207 -3.78 13.40 5.00
N PHE A 208 -2.72 13.60 4.21
CA PHE A 208 -1.97 12.52 3.59
C PHE A 208 -0.65 12.31 4.33
N GLY A 209 -0.55 11.21 5.05
CA GLY A 209 0.62 10.91 5.87
C GLY A 209 0.51 9.54 6.52
N ALA A 210 1.18 9.37 7.64
CA ALA A 210 1.16 8.11 8.38
C ALA A 210 -0.28 7.69 8.68
N GLY A 211 -0.57 6.42 8.53
CA GLY A 211 -1.92 5.87 8.70
C GLY A 211 -2.83 5.96 7.47
N SER A 212 -2.51 6.81 6.48
CA SER A 212 -3.31 6.95 5.25
C SER A 212 -3.24 5.69 4.39
N MET A 213 -4.36 5.33 3.77
CA MET A 213 -4.41 4.23 2.80
C MET A 213 -3.94 4.71 1.43
N ILE A 214 -3.12 3.91 0.77
CA ILE A 214 -2.74 4.09 -0.62
C ILE A 214 -3.07 2.82 -1.42
N SER A 215 -3.34 3.01 -2.72
CA SER A 215 -3.37 1.92 -3.69
C SER A 215 -2.19 2.07 -4.63
N VAL A 216 -1.45 0.97 -4.82
CA VAL A 216 -0.32 0.87 -5.75
C VAL A 216 -0.78 0.04 -6.95
N PHE A 217 -0.54 0.54 -8.16
CA PHE A 217 -1.14 -0.04 -9.36
C PHE A 217 -0.10 -0.66 -10.28
N LEU A 218 -0.46 -1.80 -10.88
CA LEU A 218 0.20 -2.41 -12.03
C LEU A 218 -0.41 -1.91 -13.33
N ALA A 219 -1.72 -1.69 -13.32
CA ALA A 219 -2.44 -1.16 -14.48
C ALA A 219 -3.50 -0.17 -14.00
N THR A 220 -3.72 0.89 -14.77
CA THR A 220 -4.77 1.87 -14.54
C THR A 220 -5.52 2.15 -15.84
N GLY A 221 -6.75 2.57 -15.74
CA GLY A 221 -7.57 2.88 -16.91
C GLY A 221 -9.02 2.47 -16.68
N GLU A 222 -9.61 1.82 -17.63
CA GLU A 222 -10.95 1.25 -17.46
C GLU A 222 -10.95 0.07 -16.47
N LEU A 223 -9.80 -0.58 -16.33
CA LEU A 223 -9.57 -1.60 -15.29
C LEU A 223 -8.33 -1.21 -14.48
N ASN A 224 -8.52 -1.02 -13.20
CA ASN A 224 -7.42 -0.83 -12.26
C ASN A 224 -7.02 -2.17 -11.67
N VAL A 225 -5.73 -2.48 -11.72
CA VAL A 225 -5.15 -3.69 -11.11
C VAL A 225 -4.09 -3.23 -10.13
N GLY A 226 -4.27 -3.54 -8.85
CA GLY A 226 -3.36 -3.07 -7.83
C GLY A 226 -3.60 -3.70 -6.47
N SER A 227 -2.91 -3.18 -5.48
CA SER A 227 -3.10 -3.60 -4.09
C SER A 227 -3.06 -2.39 -3.17
N GLY A 228 -3.81 -2.47 -2.09
CA GLY A 228 -3.90 -1.41 -1.09
C GLY A 228 -3.15 -1.73 0.18
N GLY A 229 -2.62 -0.69 0.81
CA GLY A 229 -1.99 -0.75 2.11
C GLY A 229 -1.88 0.63 2.72
N THR A 230 -1.12 0.75 3.79
CA THR A 230 -1.08 1.93 4.63
C THR A 230 0.32 2.55 4.61
N ILE A 231 0.40 3.87 4.70
CA ILE A 231 1.65 4.62 4.87
C ILE A 231 2.10 4.49 6.32
N THR A 232 3.34 4.08 6.52
CA THR A 232 3.97 4.01 7.84
C THR A 232 4.54 5.37 8.25
N TRP A 233 5.21 6.03 7.31
CA TRP A 233 5.87 7.31 7.57
C TRP A 233 5.90 8.16 6.30
N ARG A 234 5.85 9.46 6.49
CA ARG A 234 6.05 10.45 5.42
C ARG A 234 7.07 11.49 5.86
N ASP A 235 8.00 11.82 4.98
CA ASP A 235 8.93 12.93 5.17
C ASP A 235 8.94 13.78 3.88
N GLY A 236 8.38 14.96 3.97
CA GLY A 236 8.19 15.83 2.80
C GLY A 236 7.38 15.11 1.71
N ASN A 237 8.00 14.89 0.56
CA ASN A 237 7.38 14.16 -0.57
C ASN A 237 7.68 12.66 -0.58
N ARG A 238 8.47 12.16 0.37
CA ARG A 238 8.81 10.73 0.44
C ARG A 238 7.86 10.00 1.37
N ILE A 239 7.50 8.76 0.98
CA ILE A 239 6.67 7.88 1.80
C ILE A 239 7.34 6.52 1.95
N TRP A 240 7.07 5.86 3.08
CA TRP A 240 7.38 4.46 3.37
C TRP A 240 6.07 3.79 3.76
N ALA A 241 5.80 2.62 3.19
CA ALA A 241 4.50 1.98 3.32
C ALA A 241 4.61 0.45 3.33
N PHE A 242 3.53 -0.22 3.63
CA PHE A 242 3.27 -1.65 3.60
C PHE A 242 4.01 -2.47 4.67
N GLY A 243 5.26 -2.15 4.98
CA GLY A 243 6.04 -2.93 5.94
C GLY A 243 6.50 -4.29 5.43
N HIS A 244 6.25 -4.58 4.16
CA HIS A 244 6.62 -5.84 3.51
C HIS A 244 6.84 -5.60 2.01
N PRO A 245 7.50 -6.52 1.30
CA PRO A 245 7.67 -6.34 -0.14
C PRO A 245 6.35 -6.41 -0.91
N PHE A 246 6.27 -5.67 -2.00
CA PHE A 246 5.23 -5.85 -3.01
C PHE A 246 5.59 -7.05 -3.90
N PHE A 247 6.78 -7.00 -4.52
CA PHE A 247 7.43 -8.13 -5.22
C PHE A 247 8.87 -8.36 -4.74
N GLY A 248 9.44 -7.40 -4.04
CA GLY A 248 10.82 -7.45 -3.55
C GLY A 248 11.86 -7.21 -4.64
N GLU A 249 11.54 -6.37 -5.59
CA GLU A 249 12.32 -6.21 -6.83
C GLU A 249 13.37 -5.09 -6.77
N GLY A 250 13.40 -4.35 -5.65
CA GLY A 250 14.31 -3.22 -5.53
C GLY A 250 13.79 -2.00 -6.27
N ALA A 251 14.56 -1.48 -7.21
CA ALA A 251 14.17 -0.28 -7.96
C ALA A 251 12.99 -0.57 -8.90
N VAL A 252 11.89 0.15 -8.70
CA VAL A 252 10.66 0.01 -9.49
C VAL A 252 10.12 1.41 -9.85
N ARG A 253 9.09 1.46 -10.69
CA ARG A 253 8.33 2.70 -10.92
C ARG A 253 6.85 2.34 -11.06
N LEU A 254 6.15 2.23 -9.92
CA LEU A 254 4.74 1.86 -9.89
C LEU A 254 3.91 3.07 -9.43
N PRO A 255 2.85 3.42 -10.14
CA PRO A 255 2.01 4.54 -9.71
C PRO A 255 1.27 4.18 -8.44
N PHE A 256 1.05 5.17 -7.59
CA PHE A 256 0.17 5.06 -6.43
C PHE A 256 -0.71 6.30 -6.31
N GLU A 257 -1.78 6.17 -5.54
CA GLU A 257 -2.59 7.32 -5.11
C GLU A 257 -3.15 7.06 -3.70
N GLN A 258 -3.47 8.15 -3.00
CA GLN A 258 -4.24 8.05 -1.76
C GLN A 258 -5.64 7.54 -2.10
N THR A 259 -6.12 6.56 -1.33
CA THR A 259 -7.40 5.90 -1.59
C THR A 259 -8.21 5.83 -0.30
N SER A 260 -9.51 6.05 -0.41
CA SER A 260 -10.42 5.83 0.71
C SER A 260 -10.74 4.33 0.87
N VAL A 261 -11.31 3.96 1.99
CA VAL A 261 -11.89 2.63 2.25
C VAL A 261 -13.41 2.76 2.16
N ALA A 262 -14.02 2.07 1.20
CA ALA A 262 -15.48 2.09 1.04
C ALA A 262 -16.15 1.41 2.22
N THR A 263 -15.63 0.25 2.60
CA THR A 263 -16.09 -0.50 3.77
C THR A 263 -15.03 -1.53 4.17
N THR A 264 -15.12 -2.02 5.39
CA THR A 264 -14.34 -3.17 5.85
C THR A 264 -15.29 -4.35 6.02
N ILE A 265 -15.07 -5.39 5.23
CA ILE A 265 -15.80 -6.66 5.37
C ILE A 265 -15.17 -7.43 6.51
N GLN A 266 -15.96 -7.75 7.51
CA GLN A 266 -15.54 -8.48 8.71
C GLN A 266 -16.03 -9.92 8.61
N ALA A 267 -15.09 -10.85 8.62
CA ALA A 267 -15.40 -12.28 8.54
C ALA A 267 -14.39 -13.06 9.38
N ALA A 268 -14.80 -14.18 9.90
CA ALA A 268 -13.90 -15.05 10.67
C ALA A 268 -12.73 -15.56 9.81
N ILE A 269 -12.96 -15.69 8.51
CA ILE A 269 -11.93 -16.04 7.53
C ILE A 269 -12.09 -15.06 6.36
N GLY A 270 -10.99 -14.36 6.01
CA GLY A 270 -10.96 -13.51 4.84
C GLY A 270 -11.58 -12.12 5.02
N SER A 271 -11.43 -11.52 6.19
CA SER A 271 -11.72 -10.09 6.37
C SER A 271 -10.92 -9.27 5.35
N THR A 272 -11.48 -8.18 4.85
CA THR A 272 -10.76 -7.33 3.88
C THR A 272 -11.30 -5.91 3.88
N LYS A 273 -10.44 -4.95 3.59
CA LYS A 273 -10.84 -3.59 3.24
C LYS A 273 -11.20 -3.54 1.77
N VAL A 274 -12.36 -2.99 1.47
CA VAL A 274 -12.78 -2.72 0.09
C VAL A 274 -12.30 -1.31 -0.26
N SER A 275 -11.41 -1.21 -1.22
CA SER A 275 -10.90 0.09 -1.69
C SER A 275 -12.06 0.93 -2.23
N GLY A 276 -12.07 2.18 -1.85
CA GLY A 276 -13.06 3.16 -2.30
C GLY A 276 -12.50 4.04 -3.42
N CYS A 277 -12.66 5.33 -3.23
CA CYS A 277 -12.27 6.32 -4.23
C CYS A 277 -10.80 6.69 -4.13
N GLY A 278 -10.15 6.92 -5.26
CA GLY A 278 -8.92 7.69 -5.31
C GLY A 278 -9.24 9.11 -4.87
N ILE A 279 -8.47 9.65 -3.96
CA ILE A 279 -8.75 10.97 -3.36
C ILE A 279 -7.60 11.97 -3.56
N GLY A 280 -6.63 11.61 -4.40
CA GLY A 280 -5.55 12.50 -4.77
C GLY A 280 -4.18 12.03 -4.31
N ASN A 281 -3.26 12.98 -4.22
CA ASN A 281 -1.87 12.71 -3.80
C ASN A 281 -1.22 11.57 -4.60
N PRO A 282 -1.27 11.63 -5.96
CA PRO A 282 -0.62 10.61 -6.76
C PRO A 282 0.90 10.70 -6.66
N GLY A 283 1.56 9.59 -6.90
CA GLY A 283 3.01 9.52 -6.89
C GLY A 283 3.52 8.21 -7.49
N VAL A 284 4.78 7.96 -7.25
CA VAL A 284 5.47 6.77 -7.79
C VAL A 284 6.20 6.04 -6.66
N ILE A 285 5.95 4.75 -6.52
CA ILE A 285 6.79 3.87 -5.72
C ILE A 285 8.08 3.68 -6.52
N THR A 286 9.19 4.03 -5.92
CA THR A 286 10.52 3.99 -6.56
C THR A 286 11.38 2.83 -6.05
N PHE A 287 11.00 2.26 -4.92
CA PHE A 287 11.73 1.15 -4.32
C PHE A 287 10.76 0.16 -3.68
N ASP A 288 10.98 -1.11 -3.94
CA ASP A 288 10.23 -2.26 -3.43
C ASP A 288 11.21 -3.17 -2.70
N GLY A 289 11.36 -2.93 -1.42
CA GLY A 289 12.35 -3.57 -0.57
C GLY A 289 11.83 -4.81 0.15
N LEU A 290 12.68 -5.36 1.00
CA LEU A 290 12.36 -6.50 1.86
C LEU A 290 11.31 -6.11 2.93
N THR A 291 11.44 -4.91 3.45
CA THR A 291 10.75 -4.44 4.66
C THR A 291 9.80 -3.29 4.40
N GLU A 292 9.72 -2.81 3.16
CA GLU A 292 8.86 -1.67 2.81
C GLU A 292 8.73 -1.52 1.29
N ILE A 293 7.75 -0.74 0.90
CA ILE A 293 7.80 -0.01 -0.37
C ILE A 293 8.03 1.46 -0.04
N SER A 294 8.79 2.17 -0.87
CA SER A 294 8.95 3.61 -0.69
C SER A 294 8.83 4.36 -2.01
N GLY A 295 8.38 5.60 -1.92
CA GLY A 295 8.05 6.36 -3.12
C GLY A 295 8.06 7.86 -2.92
N VAL A 296 7.70 8.57 -3.98
CA VAL A 296 7.70 10.04 -4.03
C VAL A 296 6.34 10.54 -4.52
N ILE A 297 5.75 11.45 -3.74
CA ILE A 297 4.49 12.13 -4.06
C ILE A 297 4.76 13.15 -5.17
N GLY A 298 3.82 13.29 -6.10
CA GLY A 298 3.86 14.31 -7.14
C GLY A 298 4.63 13.91 -8.39
N GLU A 299 5.34 12.77 -8.37
CA GLU A 299 5.94 12.21 -9.58
C GLU A 299 4.93 11.39 -10.38
N ALA A 300 5.14 11.32 -11.69
CA ALA A 300 4.35 10.49 -12.60
C ALA A 300 5.14 9.24 -12.98
N ALA A 301 4.50 8.10 -12.94
CA ALA A 301 5.08 6.85 -13.46
C ALA A 301 4.95 6.85 -14.99
N ALA A 302 6.01 6.41 -15.66
CA ALA A 302 5.92 6.13 -17.10
C ALA A 302 4.98 4.93 -17.31
N SER A 303 4.08 5.04 -18.28
CA SER A 303 3.11 4.00 -18.60
C SER A 303 3.23 3.56 -20.06
N ILE A 304 2.89 2.32 -20.33
CA ILE A 304 2.75 1.79 -21.67
C ILE A 304 1.25 1.67 -21.95
N PRO A 305 0.73 2.38 -22.95
CA PRO A 305 -0.69 2.25 -23.30
C PRO A 305 -0.97 0.85 -23.84
N PHE A 306 -2.05 0.27 -23.38
CA PHE A 306 -2.44 -1.09 -23.77
C PHE A 306 -3.95 -1.10 -24.01
N ASP A 307 -4.34 -1.46 -25.24
CA ASP A 307 -5.75 -1.63 -25.62
C ASP A 307 -6.05 -3.11 -25.76
N MET A 308 -7.04 -3.58 -24.99
CA MET A 308 -7.47 -4.98 -25.03
C MET A 308 -8.93 -5.07 -25.45
N ASN A 309 -9.21 -5.84 -26.52
CA ASN A 309 -10.57 -6.15 -26.98
C ASN A 309 -10.89 -7.60 -26.59
N VAL A 310 -11.94 -7.80 -25.81
CA VAL A 310 -12.35 -9.14 -25.38
C VAL A 310 -13.65 -9.52 -26.05
N UNK A 311 -13.75 -10.34 -26.78
CA UNK A 311 -14.77 -10.70 -27.43
C UNK A 311 -15.38 -11.81 -26.76
N UNK A 312 -16.05 -11.83 -26.41
CA UNK A 312 -16.63 -12.69 -25.87
C UNK A 312 -17.35 -13.32 -26.73
N UNK A 313 -17.30 -14.00 -26.95
CA UNK A 313 -17.88 -14.69 -27.64
C UNK A 313 -18.84 -15.25 -26.99
N UNK A 314 -19.61 -14.81 -26.78
CA UNK A 314 -20.30 -15.16 -26.34
C UNK A 314 -20.62 -16.22 -26.57
N ILE A 315 -20.61 -17.29 -26.11
CA ILE A 315 -21.09 -18.66 -26.28
C ILE A 315 -22.55 -18.84 -25.79
N LEU A 316 -23.22 -17.79 -25.44
CA LEU A 316 -24.59 -17.93 -24.89
C LEU A 316 -25.61 -17.06 -25.61
N SER A 317 -26.51 -17.76 -26.26
CA SER A 317 -27.85 -17.39 -26.73
C SER A 317 -28.01 -16.32 -27.81
N GLU A 318 -28.80 -16.67 -28.78
CA GLU A 318 -29.15 -15.97 -30.01
C GLU A 318 -29.94 -14.66 -29.85
N THR A 319 -29.95 -14.01 -28.68
CA THR A 319 -30.96 -12.97 -28.44
C THR A 319 -30.43 -11.59 -28.00
N ARG A 320 -29.11 -11.37 -27.92
CA ARG A 320 -28.59 -10.01 -27.65
C ARG A 320 -27.41 -9.65 -28.57
N LYS A 321 -27.59 -8.58 -29.31
CA LYS A 321 -26.50 -7.89 -30.02
C LYS A 321 -25.68 -7.18 -28.93
N GLU A 322 -24.64 -7.82 -28.46
CA GLU A 322 -23.70 -7.19 -27.52
C GLU A 322 -22.62 -6.44 -28.29
N GLN A 323 -22.40 -5.21 -27.89
CA GLN A 323 -21.27 -4.44 -28.40
C GLN A 323 -19.97 -5.03 -27.79
N PRO A 324 -18.90 -5.09 -28.58
CA PRO A 324 -17.62 -5.55 -28.04
C PRO A 324 -17.15 -4.60 -26.95
N TRP A 325 -16.82 -5.15 -25.79
CA TRP A 325 -16.23 -4.40 -24.69
C TRP A 325 -14.82 -3.98 -25.11
N ARG A 326 -14.61 -2.70 -25.22
CA ARG A 326 -13.26 -2.15 -25.38
C ARG A 326 -12.75 -1.72 -24.03
N THR A 327 -11.80 -2.46 -23.51
CA THR A 327 -11.13 -2.11 -22.26
C THR A 327 -9.79 -1.45 -22.59
N ARG A 328 -9.67 -0.17 -22.31
CA ARG A 328 -8.42 0.54 -22.43
C ARG A 328 -7.71 0.49 -21.08
N CYS A 329 -6.60 -0.22 -21.01
CA CYS A 329 -5.78 -0.32 -19.82
C CYS A 329 -4.44 0.37 -20.07
N GLU A 330 -4.00 1.17 -19.12
CA GLU A 330 -2.63 1.68 -19.10
C GLU A 330 -1.82 0.78 -18.18
N LEU A 331 -0.91 0.02 -18.76
CA LEU A 331 -0.04 -0.87 -18.03
C LEU A 331 1.21 -0.12 -17.60
N HIS A 332 1.42 -0.01 -16.30
CA HIS A 332 2.58 0.67 -15.74
C HIS A 332 3.69 -0.36 -15.53
N LEU A 333 4.71 -0.29 -16.39
CA LEU A 333 5.80 -1.25 -16.35
C LEU A 333 7.04 -0.69 -15.65
N ARG A 334 7.80 -1.59 -15.10
CA ARG A 334 9.11 -1.38 -14.50
C ARG A 334 10.08 -0.66 -15.43
N VAL A 335 10.81 0.29 -14.88
CA VAL A 335 12.00 0.80 -15.53
C VAL A 335 13.21 -0.04 -15.09
N ASN A 336 13.23 -1.28 -15.51
CA ASN A 336 14.47 -2.02 -15.50
C ASN A 336 14.57 -2.70 -16.88
N ARG A 337 15.65 -2.43 -17.59
CA ARG A 337 15.84 -2.80 -19.00
C ARG A 337 15.77 -4.31 -19.32
N ARG A 338 15.38 -5.16 -18.37
CA ARG A 338 15.47 -6.62 -18.50
C ARG A 338 14.17 -7.42 -18.40
N SER A 339 13.00 -6.77 -18.29
CA SER A 339 11.78 -7.58 -18.13
C SER A 339 10.52 -6.90 -18.66
N PHE A 340 9.88 -7.49 -19.65
CA PHE A 340 8.53 -7.14 -20.10
C PHE A 340 7.51 -8.06 -19.42
N CYS A 341 6.47 -7.45 -18.85
CA CYS A 341 5.36 -8.21 -18.29
C CYS A 341 4.15 -8.19 -19.21
N GLY A 342 3.70 -9.35 -19.63
CA GLY A 342 2.44 -9.52 -20.37
C GLY A 342 1.36 -10.09 -19.47
N ILE A 343 0.14 -9.59 -19.59
CA ILE A 343 -1.03 -10.13 -18.89
C ILE A 343 -1.69 -11.14 -19.83
N CYS A 344 -1.77 -12.38 -19.39
CA CYS A 344 -2.41 -13.45 -20.17
C CYS A 344 -3.78 -13.80 -19.58
N LEU A 345 -4.83 -13.67 -20.38
CA LEU A 345 -6.19 -14.02 -19.97
C LEU A 345 -6.54 -15.45 -20.39
N SER A 346 -7.17 -16.18 -19.50
CA SER A 346 -7.65 -17.52 -19.80
C SER A 346 -8.91 -17.48 -20.66
N ARG A 347 -9.00 -18.38 -21.64
CA ARG A 347 -10.11 -18.45 -22.61
C ARG A 347 -11.50 -18.69 -22.03
N ASN A 348 -11.64 -19.22 -20.84
CA ASN A 348 -12.94 -19.72 -20.33
C ASN A 348 -13.48 -19.05 -19.06
N GLN A 349 -12.74 -18.13 -18.49
CA GLN A 349 -13.21 -17.32 -17.36
C GLN A 349 -12.46 -15.99 -17.42
N ALA A 350 -13.12 -14.90 -17.13
CA ALA A 350 -12.48 -13.58 -17.04
C ALA A 350 -11.51 -13.52 -15.86
N THR A 351 -10.57 -14.45 -15.84
CA THR A 351 -9.57 -14.57 -14.77
C THR A 351 -8.19 -14.37 -15.39
N ILE A 352 -7.46 -13.42 -14.90
CA ILE A 352 -6.06 -13.23 -15.28
C ILE A 352 -5.28 -14.40 -14.68
N ARG A 353 -4.69 -15.24 -15.53
CA ARG A 353 -3.95 -16.42 -15.08
C ARG A 353 -2.46 -16.21 -14.89
N SER A 354 -1.86 -15.26 -15.58
CA SER A 354 -0.43 -15.01 -15.39
C SER A 354 -0.02 -13.63 -15.90
N ILE A 355 1.00 -13.07 -15.27
CA ILE A 355 1.81 -12.00 -15.83
C ILE A 355 3.15 -12.64 -16.16
N SER A 356 3.49 -12.74 -17.44
CA SER A 356 4.79 -13.25 -17.86
C SER A 356 5.69 -12.11 -18.28
N CYS A 357 6.95 -12.19 -17.91
CA CYS A 357 7.97 -11.21 -18.28
C CYS A 357 8.98 -11.88 -19.22
N SER A 358 9.19 -11.34 -20.41
CA SER A 358 10.15 -11.86 -21.36
C SER A 358 11.06 -10.76 -21.93
N GLU A 359 12.25 -11.13 -22.34
CA GLU A 359 13.30 -10.21 -22.80
C GLU A 359 13.22 -9.83 -24.30
N SER A 360 12.10 -10.01 -24.95
CA SER A 360 12.04 -9.78 -26.39
C SER A 360 11.34 -8.48 -26.78
N THR A 361 11.80 -7.90 -27.86
CA THR A 361 11.25 -6.76 -28.61
C THR A 361 9.74 -6.81 -28.75
N LEU A 362 9.11 -5.67 -28.54
CA LEU A 362 7.67 -5.41 -28.68
C LEU A 362 6.97 -6.26 -29.75
N PRO A 363 6.15 -7.23 -29.39
CA PRO A 363 5.22 -7.77 -30.36
C PRO A 363 3.92 -6.98 -30.34
N ARG A 364 3.41 -6.63 -31.49
CA ARG A 364 2.00 -6.32 -31.65
C ARG A 364 1.23 -7.63 -31.33
N LEU A 365 0.64 -7.69 -30.16
CA LEU A 365 -0.27 -8.76 -29.84
C LEU A 365 -1.60 -8.49 -30.55
N THR A 366 -1.80 -9.15 -31.67
CA THR A 366 -3.13 -9.36 -32.23
C THR A 366 -3.67 -10.65 -31.59
N VAL A 367 -4.66 -10.52 -30.72
CA VAL A 367 -5.40 -11.65 -30.17
C VAL A 367 -6.68 -11.86 -30.95
#